data_c8baf7dae71331899dba7f6be7861bfe
#
_entry.id   c8baf7dae71331899dba7f6be7861bfe
#
_cell.length_a   1.000
_cell.length_b   1.000
_cell.length_c   1.000
_cell.angle_alpha   90.00
_cell.angle_beta   90.00
_cell.angle_gamma   90.00
#
_symmetry.space_group_name_H-M   'P 1'
#
loop_
_entity.id
_entity.type
_entity.pdbx_description
1 polymer ?
#
loop_
_entity_poly.entity_id
_entity_poly.type
_entity_poly.pdbx_seq_one_letter_code
_entity_poly.pdbx_strand_id
1 'polypeptide(L)'
;MSKYLDILKFESFHCINSPYKIISILLYAISILYGCQTGYDLFKKHNIEIKSIKSKNADFEKKMLVQYDELEQGLIEKPRRDPTIPYWAIWNTPSYALKSPSPMIVFSTGQAEQYGYYKKVTNWSTVFDNDLAEEIANPERLALGTLDFSFVLLFLTPILLIILLFNIGGLEKDNGFDKLIYLNDISKKSWLITRFSYYFLVLFTLICFLLIPYAVLAGVFTNELMSFFTLMVLIFLYIFLWGSIFYFIN
;
A
#
# COMPACT_ATOMS: atom_id res chain seq x y z
N MET A 1 -38.17 -10.56 2.81
CA MET A 1 -37.03 -10.02 1.98
C MET A 1 -37.21 -8.57 1.57
N SER A 2 -38.46 -8.12 1.26
CA SER A 2 -38.72 -6.72 0.88
C SER A 2 -38.40 -5.73 2.01
N LYS A 3 -38.80 -6.00 3.26
CA LYS A 3 -38.59 -5.10 4.42
C LYS A 3 -37.11 -4.70 4.63
N TYR A 4 -36.15 -5.62 4.47
CA TYR A 4 -34.73 -5.33 4.62
C TYR A 4 -34.20 -4.47 3.48
N LEU A 5 -34.68 -4.69 2.25
CA LEU A 5 -34.35 -3.85 1.10
C LEU A 5 -34.87 -2.42 1.29
N ASP A 6 -36.00 -2.25 1.89
CA ASP A 6 -36.56 -0.93 2.18
C ASP A 6 -35.72 -0.18 3.23
N ILE A 7 -35.19 -0.89 4.25
CA ILE A 7 -34.27 -0.32 5.22
C ILE A 7 -32.97 0.12 4.53
N LEU A 8 -32.40 -0.70 3.64
CA LEU A 8 -31.20 -0.36 2.90
C LEU A 8 -31.41 0.86 1.99
N LYS A 9 -32.55 0.95 1.31
CA LYS A 9 -32.92 2.13 0.50
C LYS A 9 -33.05 3.39 1.35
N PHE A 10 -33.72 3.27 2.50
CA PHE A 10 -33.85 4.38 3.45
C PHE A 10 -32.47 4.87 3.90
N GLU A 11 -31.58 3.94 4.28
CA GLU A 11 -30.24 4.29 4.74
C GLU A 11 -29.38 4.91 3.62
N SER A 12 -29.52 4.43 2.39
CA SER A 12 -28.83 5.03 1.24
C SER A 12 -29.29 6.47 1.01
N PHE A 13 -30.60 6.72 1.07
CA PHE A 13 -31.16 8.06 0.94
C PHE A 13 -30.73 8.98 2.10
N HIS A 14 -30.72 8.47 3.32
CA HIS A 14 -30.28 9.19 4.51
C HIS A 14 -28.76 9.51 4.42
N CYS A 15 -27.95 8.59 3.93
CA CYS A 15 -26.52 8.80 3.72
C CYS A 15 -26.26 9.92 2.69
N ILE A 16 -26.96 9.87 1.55
CA ILE A 16 -26.82 10.85 0.46
C ILE A 16 -27.30 12.25 0.89
N ASN A 17 -28.33 12.34 1.71
CA ASN A 17 -28.85 13.62 2.21
C ASN A 17 -28.10 14.19 3.42
N SER A 18 -27.11 13.46 3.94
CA SER A 18 -26.31 13.89 5.08
C SER A 18 -24.95 14.45 4.60
N PRO A 19 -24.77 15.78 4.48
CA PRO A 19 -23.56 16.35 3.90
C PRO A 19 -22.29 15.97 4.64
N TYR A 20 -22.34 15.85 5.97
CA TYR A 20 -21.19 15.45 6.76
C TYR A 20 -20.72 14.00 6.46
N LYS A 21 -21.64 13.07 6.18
CA LYS A 21 -21.31 11.68 5.79
C LYS A 21 -20.64 11.65 4.42
N ILE A 22 -21.22 12.37 3.45
CA ILE A 22 -20.65 12.44 2.09
C ILE A 22 -19.25 13.06 2.12
N ILE A 23 -19.09 14.20 2.79
CA ILE A 23 -17.80 14.89 2.89
C ILE A 23 -16.76 13.95 3.54
N SER A 24 -17.13 13.25 4.61
CA SER A 24 -16.22 12.32 5.27
C SER A 24 -15.81 11.14 4.38
N ILE A 25 -16.76 10.56 3.62
CA ILE A 25 -16.46 9.49 2.66
C ILE A 25 -15.56 10.01 1.53
N LEU A 26 -15.80 11.22 1.01
CA LEU A 26 -14.98 11.82 -0.04
C LEU A 26 -13.55 12.10 0.47
N LEU A 27 -13.40 12.68 1.64
CA LEU A 27 -12.09 12.92 2.25
C LEU A 27 -11.32 11.61 2.47
N TYR A 28 -12.02 10.58 2.93
CA TYR A 28 -11.44 9.25 3.09
C TYR A 28 -11.00 8.64 1.74
N ALA A 29 -11.82 8.74 0.71
CA ALA A 29 -11.47 8.27 -0.64
C ALA A 29 -10.23 9.00 -1.20
N ILE A 30 -10.16 10.33 -1.03
CA ILE A 30 -9.00 11.13 -1.41
C ILE A 30 -7.74 10.67 -0.64
N SER A 31 -7.87 10.41 0.66
CA SER A 31 -6.76 9.92 1.47
C SER A 31 -6.25 8.55 1.01
N ILE A 32 -7.15 7.63 0.63
CA ILE A 32 -6.77 6.33 0.04
C ILE A 32 -6.00 6.53 -1.27
N LEU A 33 -6.54 7.35 -2.18
CA LEU A 33 -5.90 7.62 -3.47
C LEU A 33 -4.50 8.22 -3.27
N TYR A 34 -4.37 9.17 -2.35
CA TYR A 34 -3.08 9.78 -2.02
C TYR A 34 -2.10 8.74 -1.47
N GLY A 35 -2.52 7.91 -0.51
CA GLY A 35 -1.67 6.87 0.06
C GLY A 35 -1.22 5.82 -0.97
N CYS A 36 -2.13 5.36 -1.84
CA CYS A 36 -1.79 4.45 -2.93
C CYS A 36 -0.85 5.09 -3.97
N GLN A 37 -1.07 6.39 -4.28
CA GLN A 37 -0.20 7.12 -5.20
C GLN A 37 1.22 7.24 -4.66
N THR A 38 1.39 7.58 -3.39
CA THR A 38 2.69 7.66 -2.72
C THR A 38 3.44 6.31 -2.81
N GLY A 39 2.76 5.21 -2.49
CA GLY A 39 3.33 3.87 -2.60
C GLY A 39 3.68 3.49 -4.05
N TYR A 40 2.84 3.85 -5.02
CA TYR A 40 3.09 3.58 -6.43
C TYR A 40 4.31 4.36 -6.96
N ASP A 41 4.45 5.62 -6.56
CA ASP A 41 5.60 6.43 -6.96
C ASP A 41 6.91 5.87 -6.41
N LEU A 42 6.92 5.38 -5.17
CA LEU A 42 8.05 4.69 -4.57
C LEU A 42 8.38 3.40 -5.34
N PHE A 43 7.38 2.56 -5.63
CA PHE A 43 7.52 1.35 -6.42
C PHE A 43 8.14 1.62 -7.79
N LYS A 44 7.66 2.66 -8.47
CA LYS A 44 8.16 3.09 -9.77
C LYS A 44 9.60 3.60 -9.69
N LYS A 45 9.91 4.43 -8.69
CA LYS A 45 11.28 4.93 -8.44
C LYS A 45 12.25 3.76 -8.30
N HIS A 46 12.00 2.81 -7.40
CA HIS A 46 12.87 1.67 -7.17
C HIS A 46 13.06 0.82 -8.44
N ASN A 47 12.00 0.57 -9.21
CA ASN A 47 12.10 -0.19 -10.46
C ASN A 47 12.96 0.51 -11.52
N ILE A 48 12.83 1.83 -11.65
CA ILE A 48 13.63 2.62 -12.60
C ILE A 48 15.10 2.57 -12.21
N GLU A 49 15.40 2.74 -10.93
CA GLU A 49 16.77 2.73 -10.43
C GLU A 49 17.44 1.36 -10.57
N ILE A 50 16.74 0.28 -10.25
CA ILE A 50 17.25 -1.09 -10.47
C ILE A 50 17.54 -1.34 -11.95
N LYS A 51 16.62 -0.92 -12.85
CA LYS A 51 16.85 -1.05 -14.30
C LYS A 51 18.08 -0.25 -14.76
N SER A 52 18.22 0.98 -14.26
CA SER A 52 19.39 1.84 -14.55
C SER A 52 20.68 1.20 -14.08
N ILE A 53 20.73 0.63 -12.87
CA ILE A 53 21.91 -0.04 -12.33
C ILE A 53 22.24 -1.27 -13.17
N LYS A 54 21.24 -2.09 -13.52
CA LYS A 54 21.44 -3.27 -14.38
C LYS A 54 22.02 -2.89 -15.75
N SER A 55 21.47 -1.86 -16.40
CA SER A 55 21.98 -1.42 -17.70
C SER A 55 23.40 -0.88 -17.62
N LYS A 56 23.68 -0.02 -16.63
CA LYS A 56 25.02 0.53 -16.40
C LYS A 56 26.06 -0.57 -16.11
N ASN A 57 25.68 -1.57 -15.32
CA ASN A 57 26.55 -2.70 -15.03
C ASN A 57 26.85 -3.52 -16.28
N ALA A 58 25.81 -3.84 -17.07
CA ALA A 58 25.98 -4.57 -18.32
C ALA A 58 26.84 -3.82 -19.36
N ASP A 59 26.67 -2.50 -19.47
CA ASP A 59 27.49 -1.65 -20.34
C ASP A 59 28.96 -1.59 -19.86
N PHE A 60 29.15 -1.56 -18.54
CA PHE A 60 30.47 -1.59 -17.94
C PHE A 60 31.18 -2.93 -18.17
N GLU A 61 30.47 -4.05 -17.97
CA GLU A 61 31.01 -5.39 -18.27
C GLU A 61 31.40 -5.55 -19.74
N LYS A 62 30.57 -5.08 -20.67
CA LYS A 62 30.89 -5.08 -22.10
C LYS A 62 32.18 -4.27 -22.41
N LYS A 63 32.29 -3.09 -21.83
CA LYS A 63 33.51 -2.25 -22.01
C LYS A 63 34.76 -2.94 -21.46
N MET A 64 34.64 -3.59 -20.31
CA MET A 64 35.74 -4.36 -19.73
C MET A 64 36.16 -5.54 -20.57
N LEU A 65 35.21 -6.28 -21.16
CA LEU A 65 35.49 -7.40 -22.06
C LEU A 65 36.23 -6.92 -23.33
N VAL A 66 35.76 -5.83 -23.95
CA VAL A 66 36.43 -5.25 -25.11
C VAL A 66 37.85 -4.82 -24.76
N GLN A 67 38.04 -4.13 -23.64
CA GLN A 67 39.36 -3.73 -23.17
C GLN A 67 40.27 -4.91 -22.86
N TYR A 68 39.74 -6.00 -22.33
CA TYR A 68 40.45 -7.25 -22.10
C TYR A 68 40.98 -7.84 -23.42
N ASP A 69 40.08 -7.96 -24.42
CA ASP A 69 40.43 -8.51 -25.75
C ASP A 69 41.50 -7.64 -26.48
N GLU A 70 41.38 -6.31 -26.40
CA GLU A 70 42.34 -5.37 -26.97
C GLU A 70 43.72 -5.48 -26.30
N LEU A 71 43.78 -5.67 -24.98
CA LEU A 71 45.01 -5.89 -24.22
C LEU A 71 45.67 -7.22 -24.54
N GLU A 72 44.86 -8.30 -24.68
CA GLU A 72 45.38 -9.62 -25.05
C GLU A 72 45.98 -9.63 -26.46
N GLN A 73 45.36 -8.87 -27.37
CA GLN A 73 45.88 -8.68 -28.75
C GLN A 73 47.06 -7.68 -28.83
N GLY A 74 47.39 -7.01 -27.73
CA GLY A 74 48.49 -6.02 -27.72
C GLY A 74 48.17 -4.72 -28.45
N LEU A 75 46.88 -4.42 -28.70
CA LEU A 75 46.42 -3.23 -29.43
C LEU A 75 46.48 -1.94 -28.58
N ILE A 76 46.48 -2.06 -27.27
CA ILE A 76 46.52 -0.94 -26.32
C ILE A 76 47.65 -1.14 -25.29
N GLU A 77 48.20 -0.03 -24.78
CA GLU A 77 49.17 -0.08 -23.69
C GLU A 77 48.51 -0.56 -22.39
N LYS A 78 49.26 -1.30 -21.58
CA LYS A 78 48.80 -1.83 -20.31
C LYS A 78 48.44 -0.72 -19.32
N PRO A 79 47.20 -0.58 -18.93
CA PRO A 79 46.81 0.42 -17.95
C PRO A 79 47.33 0.06 -16.56
N ARG A 80 47.40 1.05 -15.66
CA ARG A 80 47.79 0.81 -14.26
C ARG A 80 46.94 -0.28 -13.54
N ARG A 81 45.68 -0.45 -13.94
CA ARG A 81 44.79 -1.47 -13.45
C ARG A 81 44.43 -2.43 -14.59
N ASP A 82 45.41 -3.26 -14.94
CA ASP A 82 45.32 -4.20 -16.05
C ASP A 82 44.25 -5.26 -15.78
N PRO A 83 43.13 -5.31 -16.53
CA PRO A 83 42.06 -6.29 -16.34
C PRO A 83 42.47 -7.73 -16.68
N THR A 84 43.63 -7.94 -17.35
CA THR A 84 44.14 -9.30 -17.58
C THR A 84 44.75 -9.90 -16.30
N ILE A 85 45.00 -9.11 -15.28
CA ILE A 85 45.47 -9.57 -13.97
C ILE A 85 44.20 -9.85 -13.09
N PRO A 86 44.01 -11.08 -12.57
CA PRO A 86 42.82 -11.45 -11.80
C PRO A 86 42.47 -10.50 -10.66
N TYR A 87 43.51 -9.99 -9.97
CA TYR A 87 43.32 -9.01 -8.88
C TYR A 87 42.60 -7.74 -9.34
N TRP A 88 43.05 -7.15 -10.48
CA TRP A 88 42.43 -5.94 -11.02
C TRP A 88 41.12 -6.21 -11.74
N ALA A 89 40.96 -7.39 -12.36
CA ALA A 89 39.68 -7.80 -12.95
C ALA A 89 38.57 -7.79 -11.92
N ILE A 90 38.80 -8.34 -10.74
CA ILE A 90 37.82 -8.36 -9.62
C ILE A 90 37.48 -6.94 -9.15
N TRP A 91 38.46 -6.03 -9.13
CA TRP A 91 38.23 -4.63 -8.79
C TRP A 91 37.41 -3.88 -9.83
N ASN A 92 37.58 -4.22 -11.09
CA ASN A 92 36.95 -3.53 -12.22
C ASN A 92 35.58 -4.11 -12.61
N THR A 93 35.21 -5.27 -12.08
CA THR A 93 33.91 -5.91 -12.37
C THR A 93 33.07 -6.08 -11.10
N PRO A 94 32.57 -4.97 -10.51
CA PRO A 94 31.72 -5.09 -9.33
C PRO A 94 30.42 -5.79 -9.68
N SER A 95 29.98 -6.72 -8.83
CA SER A 95 28.62 -7.22 -8.91
C SER A 95 27.67 -6.42 -8.01
N TYR A 96 26.39 -6.45 -8.35
CA TYR A 96 25.35 -5.79 -7.57
C TYR A 96 24.35 -6.83 -7.06
N ALA A 97 24.15 -6.86 -5.75
CA ALA A 97 23.02 -7.53 -5.15
C ALA A 97 21.80 -6.61 -5.28
N LEU A 98 20.77 -7.07 -5.97
CA LEU A 98 19.57 -6.28 -6.26
C LEU A 98 18.36 -6.96 -5.63
N LYS A 99 17.57 -6.20 -4.87
CA LYS A 99 16.29 -6.64 -4.32
C LYS A 99 15.17 -5.93 -5.09
N SER A 100 14.49 -6.66 -5.96
CA SER A 100 13.32 -6.11 -6.66
C SER A 100 12.22 -5.77 -5.67
N PRO A 101 11.59 -4.58 -5.76
CA PRO A 101 10.50 -4.21 -4.87
C PRO A 101 9.29 -5.12 -5.10
N SER A 102 8.62 -5.52 -4.03
CA SER A 102 7.33 -6.21 -4.12
C SER A 102 6.28 -5.25 -4.68
N PRO A 103 5.40 -5.67 -5.60
CA PRO A 103 4.26 -4.87 -6.04
C PRO A 103 3.33 -4.43 -4.91
N MET A 104 3.31 -5.15 -3.79
CA MET A 104 2.50 -4.82 -2.62
C MET A 104 2.97 -3.57 -1.86
N ILE A 105 4.17 -3.05 -2.16
CA ILE A 105 4.68 -1.79 -1.59
C ILE A 105 3.74 -0.61 -1.87
N VAL A 106 2.93 -0.71 -2.92
CA VAL A 106 1.91 0.29 -3.28
C VAL A 106 0.89 0.50 -2.17
N PHE A 107 0.58 -0.55 -1.41
CA PHE A 107 -0.40 -0.49 -0.33
C PHE A 107 0.23 -0.28 1.05
N SER A 108 1.51 -0.63 1.19
CA SER A 108 2.25 -0.42 2.44
C SER A 108 3.72 -0.21 2.12
N THR A 109 4.18 1.00 2.30
CA THR A 109 5.59 1.35 2.10
C THR A 109 6.45 0.81 3.24
N GLY A 110 5.91 0.77 4.46
CA GLY A 110 6.59 0.26 5.63
C GLY A 110 7.99 0.87 5.80
N GLN A 111 8.99 0.00 6.00
CA GLN A 111 10.39 0.40 6.09
C GLN A 111 11.12 0.39 4.73
N ALA A 112 10.41 0.25 3.61
CA ALA A 112 11.03 0.16 2.29
C ALA A 112 11.74 1.46 1.85
N GLU A 113 11.40 2.60 2.46
CA GLU A 113 12.14 3.86 2.26
C GLU A 113 13.47 3.91 2.99
N GLN A 114 13.65 3.09 4.04
CA GLN A 114 14.84 3.11 4.88
C GLN A 114 15.90 2.12 4.40
N TYR A 115 15.47 0.96 3.89
CA TYR A 115 16.36 -0.10 3.48
C TYR A 115 16.75 0.03 2.02
N GLY A 116 18.04 0.03 1.76
CA GLY A 116 18.58 -0.03 0.42
C GLY A 116 18.07 -1.26 -0.34
N TYR A 117 17.70 -1.06 -1.60
CA TYR A 117 17.22 -2.12 -2.49
C TYR A 117 18.31 -2.60 -3.47
N TYR A 118 19.52 -2.05 -3.36
CA TYR A 118 20.70 -2.54 -4.07
C TYR A 118 21.96 -2.33 -3.24
N LYS A 119 22.93 -3.21 -3.46
CA LYS A 119 24.25 -3.11 -2.84
C LYS A 119 25.32 -3.50 -3.85
N LYS A 120 26.37 -2.70 -3.95
CA LYS A 120 27.58 -3.06 -4.68
C LYS A 120 28.35 -4.08 -3.85
N VAL A 121 28.58 -5.26 -4.41
CA VAL A 121 29.34 -6.34 -3.77
C VAL A 121 30.75 -6.34 -4.33
N THR A 122 31.73 -6.22 -3.46
CA THR A 122 33.16 -6.29 -3.79
C THR A 122 33.81 -7.32 -2.88
N ASN A 123 35.05 -7.73 -3.20
CA ASN A 123 35.81 -8.67 -2.34
C ASN A 123 36.04 -8.18 -0.91
N TRP A 124 35.89 -6.89 -0.69
CA TRP A 124 36.08 -6.24 0.61
C TRP A 124 34.77 -5.95 1.31
N SER A 125 33.63 -6.27 0.67
CA SER A 125 32.33 -6.06 1.29
C SER A 125 32.15 -6.97 2.50
N THR A 126 31.86 -6.37 3.62
CA THR A 126 31.54 -7.07 4.88
C THR A 126 30.07 -7.00 5.18
N VAL A 127 29.60 -7.78 6.16
CA VAL A 127 28.20 -7.73 6.62
C VAL A 127 27.85 -6.34 7.18
N PHE A 128 28.84 -5.65 7.74
CA PHE A 128 28.69 -4.32 8.34
C PHE A 128 28.57 -3.18 7.31
N ASP A 129 28.96 -3.40 6.05
CA ASP A 129 28.80 -2.41 4.99
C ASP A 129 27.32 -2.20 4.58
N ASN A 130 26.40 -2.95 5.19
CA ASN A 130 24.96 -2.76 4.96
C ASN A 130 24.50 -1.38 5.41
N ASP A 131 25.11 -0.84 6.46
CA ASP A 131 24.79 0.48 7.02
C ASP A 131 25.05 1.62 6.03
N LEU A 132 25.96 1.41 5.08
CA LEU A 132 26.29 2.38 4.02
C LEU A 132 25.31 2.36 2.83
N ALA A 133 24.48 1.31 2.72
CA ALA A 133 23.48 1.20 1.66
C ALA A 133 22.11 1.75 2.09
N GLU A 134 21.95 2.12 3.36
CA GLU A 134 20.77 2.80 3.84
C GLU A 134 20.77 4.25 3.32
N GLU A 135 19.71 4.65 2.63
CA GLU A 135 19.51 6.08 2.39
C GLU A 135 19.41 6.74 3.77
N ILE A 136 20.21 7.79 4.00
CA ILE A 136 20.05 8.65 5.18
C ILE A 136 18.71 9.33 5.05
N ALA A 137 17.66 8.63 5.49
CA ALA A 137 16.33 9.19 5.51
C ALA A 137 16.27 10.28 6.58
N ASN A 138 15.62 11.39 6.28
CA ASN A 138 15.42 12.45 7.24
C ASN A 138 14.74 11.87 8.50
N PRO A 139 15.34 11.99 9.71
CA PRO A 139 14.77 11.47 10.95
C PRO A 139 13.33 11.94 11.22
N GLU A 140 12.97 13.14 10.76
CA GLU A 140 11.58 13.64 10.85
C GLU A 140 10.63 12.83 9.98
N ARG A 141 11.03 12.44 8.77
CA ARG A 141 10.22 11.56 7.91
C ARG A 141 10.04 10.17 8.53
N LEU A 142 11.08 9.66 9.16
CA LEU A 142 11.02 8.39 9.88
C LEU A 142 10.10 8.43 11.10
N ALA A 143 10.11 9.54 11.83
CA ALA A 143 9.28 9.73 13.03
C ALA A 143 7.80 9.97 12.69
N LEU A 144 7.51 10.66 11.59
CA LEU A 144 6.14 10.96 11.14
C LEU A 144 5.51 9.79 10.37
N GLY A 145 6.30 8.83 9.90
CA GLY A 145 5.84 7.78 8.98
C GLY A 145 5.47 8.32 7.61
N THR A 146 5.28 7.43 6.66
CA THR A 146 4.73 7.79 5.36
C THR A 146 3.21 7.72 5.41
N LEU A 147 2.53 8.74 4.85
CA LEU A 147 1.08 8.71 4.63
C LEU A 147 0.79 7.73 3.47
N ASP A 148 0.91 6.44 3.76
CA ASP A 148 0.57 5.36 2.84
C ASP A 148 -0.87 4.86 3.07
N PHE A 149 -1.32 3.94 2.21
CA PHE A 149 -2.64 3.35 2.36
C PHE A 149 -2.80 2.62 3.71
N SER A 150 -1.74 1.97 4.23
CA SER A 150 -1.79 1.30 5.54
C SER A 150 -2.11 2.28 6.67
N PHE A 151 -1.52 3.46 6.65
CA PHE A 151 -1.83 4.51 7.61
C PHE A 151 -3.31 4.93 7.52
N VAL A 152 -3.79 5.18 6.31
CA VAL A 152 -5.19 5.54 6.08
C VAL A 152 -6.13 4.44 6.61
N LEU A 153 -5.84 3.19 6.30
CA LEU A 153 -6.63 2.04 6.75
C LEU A 153 -6.65 1.96 8.29
N LEU A 154 -5.48 2.01 8.94
CA LEU A 154 -5.39 1.77 10.37
C LEU A 154 -5.94 2.92 11.22
N PHE A 155 -5.76 4.16 10.79
CA PHE A 155 -6.10 5.32 11.62
C PHE A 155 -7.38 6.02 11.15
N LEU A 156 -7.61 6.18 9.85
CA LEU A 156 -8.76 6.94 9.37
C LEU A 156 -10.04 6.10 9.26
N THR A 157 -9.93 4.77 9.03
CA THR A 157 -11.11 3.90 8.97
C THR A 157 -11.94 3.90 10.25
N PRO A 158 -11.34 3.75 11.48
CA PRO A 158 -12.11 3.84 12.71
C PRO A 158 -12.80 5.19 12.89
N ILE A 159 -12.13 6.28 12.56
CA ILE A 159 -12.69 7.64 12.64
C ILE A 159 -13.89 7.78 11.71
N LEU A 160 -13.74 7.31 10.47
CA LEU A 160 -14.85 7.32 9.52
C LEU A 160 -16.03 6.47 9.99
N LEU A 161 -15.76 5.29 10.54
CA LEU A 161 -16.81 4.43 11.11
C LEU A 161 -17.55 5.11 12.27
N ILE A 162 -16.84 5.84 13.14
CA ILE A 162 -17.48 6.66 14.19
C ILE A 162 -18.45 7.65 13.55
N ILE A 163 -18.01 8.41 12.55
CA ILE A 163 -18.83 9.44 11.89
C ILE A 163 -20.07 8.81 11.22
N LEU A 164 -19.90 7.67 10.56
CA LEU A 164 -20.98 7.01 9.82
C LEU A 164 -21.99 6.32 10.74
N LEU A 165 -21.51 5.71 11.83
CA LEU A 165 -22.32 4.91 12.75
C LEU A 165 -22.78 5.71 13.98
N PHE A 166 -22.33 6.97 14.12
CA PHE A 166 -22.77 7.82 15.22
C PHE A 166 -24.30 7.93 15.23
N ASN A 167 -24.85 7.64 16.39
CA ASN A 167 -26.28 7.74 16.67
C ASN A 167 -27.20 6.97 15.69
N ILE A 168 -26.71 5.84 15.16
CA ILE A 168 -27.48 5.05 14.17
C ILE A 168 -28.76 4.46 14.76
N GLY A 169 -28.80 4.26 16.07
CA GLY A 169 -29.95 3.72 16.81
C GLY A 169 -30.68 4.75 17.66
N GLY A 170 -30.13 5.94 17.84
CA GLY A 170 -30.69 6.97 18.74
C GLY A 170 -31.62 7.94 18.05
N LEU A 171 -31.40 8.24 16.76
CA LEU A 171 -32.21 9.22 16.02
C LEU A 171 -33.69 8.90 16.00
N GLU A 172 -34.06 7.65 15.81
CA GLU A 172 -35.44 7.22 15.82
C GLU A 172 -36.06 7.23 17.23
N LYS A 173 -35.24 6.94 18.24
CA LYS A 173 -35.66 6.97 19.63
C LYS A 173 -35.90 8.41 20.09
N ASP A 174 -34.98 9.33 19.75
CA ASP A 174 -35.08 10.74 20.11
C ASP A 174 -36.31 11.42 19.44
N ASN A 175 -36.65 10.99 18.22
CA ASN A 175 -37.81 11.47 17.49
C ASN A 175 -39.12 10.67 17.77
N GLY A 176 -39.08 9.66 18.63
CA GLY A 176 -40.23 8.85 18.97
C GLY A 176 -40.75 7.89 17.88
N PHE A 177 -39.98 7.71 16.79
CA PHE A 177 -40.32 6.85 15.67
C PHE A 177 -40.01 5.35 15.93
N ASP A 178 -39.33 5.02 17.01
CA ASP A 178 -39.01 3.64 17.39
C ASP A 178 -40.24 2.76 17.49
N LYS A 179 -41.36 3.29 18.00
CA LYS A 179 -42.65 2.57 18.08
C LYS A 179 -43.20 2.17 16.70
N LEU A 180 -43.02 3.00 15.69
CA LEU A 180 -43.46 2.71 14.32
C LEU A 180 -42.65 1.57 13.68
N ILE A 181 -41.37 1.44 14.03
CA ILE A 181 -40.52 0.35 13.58
C ILE A 181 -41.04 -0.98 14.14
N TYR A 182 -41.39 -1.01 15.41
CA TYR A 182 -41.96 -2.21 16.05
C TYR A 182 -43.31 -2.62 15.46
N LEU A 183 -44.17 -1.66 15.09
CA LEU A 183 -45.47 -1.95 14.46
C LEU A 183 -45.28 -2.65 13.09
N ASN A 184 -44.16 -2.49 12.43
CA ASN A 184 -43.87 -3.17 11.18
C ASN A 184 -43.23 -4.56 11.34
N ASP A 185 -43.29 -5.13 12.55
CA ASP A 185 -42.83 -6.49 12.83
C ASP A 185 -41.34 -6.70 12.54
N ILE A 186 -40.54 -5.65 12.80
CA ILE A 186 -39.07 -5.66 12.65
C ILE A 186 -38.47 -5.53 14.05
N SER A 187 -37.63 -6.49 14.43
CA SER A 187 -36.90 -6.39 15.70
C SER A 187 -35.85 -5.28 15.65
N LYS A 188 -35.62 -4.60 16.78
CA LYS A 188 -34.57 -3.57 16.90
C LYS A 188 -33.20 -4.09 16.46
N LYS A 189 -32.88 -5.33 16.83
CA LYS A 189 -31.60 -5.97 16.44
C LYS A 189 -31.46 -6.09 14.91
N SER A 190 -32.50 -6.61 14.24
CA SER A 190 -32.51 -6.73 12.77
C SER A 190 -32.43 -5.37 12.09
N TRP A 191 -33.09 -4.35 12.61
CA TRP A 191 -33.03 -2.99 12.13
C TRP A 191 -31.59 -2.46 12.17
N LEU A 192 -30.94 -2.51 13.34
CA LEU A 192 -29.55 -2.03 13.53
C LEU A 192 -28.56 -2.81 12.69
N ILE A 193 -28.66 -4.16 12.65
CA ILE A 193 -27.75 -4.99 11.84
C ILE A 193 -27.87 -4.64 10.37
N THR A 194 -29.07 -4.41 9.85
CA THR A 194 -29.25 -4.08 8.43
C THR A 194 -28.63 -2.73 8.08
N ARG A 195 -28.81 -1.72 8.93
CA ARG A 195 -28.19 -0.39 8.76
C ARG A 195 -26.68 -0.45 8.87
N PHE A 196 -26.18 -1.20 9.84
CA PHE A 196 -24.74 -1.45 9.98
C PHE A 196 -24.16 -2.12 8.73
N SER A 197 -24.82 -3.17 8.23
CA SER A 197 -24.39 -3.90 7.04
C SER A 197 -24.33 -3.00 5.80
N TYR A 198 -25.19 -1.99 5.71
CA TYR A 198 -25.13 -1.00 4.63
C TYR A 198 -23.79 -0.25 4.63
N TYR A 199 -23.41 0.37 5.75
CA TYR A 199 -22.15 1.13 5.84
C TYR A 199 -20.92 0.23 5.68
N PHE A 200 -20.98 -0.97 6.21
CA PHE A 200 -19.93 -1.97 6.03
C PHE A 200 -19.70 -2.29 4.55
N LEU A 201 -20.78 -2.58 3.82
CA LEU A 201 -20.69 -2.87 2.38
C LEU A 201 -20.21 -1.65 1.58
N VAL A 202 -20.72 -0.47 1.88
CA VAL A 202 -20.31 0.78 1.20
C VAL A 202 -18.81 1.02 1.39
N LEU A 203 -18.30 0.89 2.61
CA LEU A 203 -16.87 1.09 2.87
C LEU A 203 -16.01 0.03 2.21
N PHE A 204 -16.37 -1.24 2.36
CA PHE A 204 -15.60 -2.32 1.77
C PHE A 204 -15.55 -2.23 0.25
N THR A 205 -16.70 -1.97 -0.40
CA THR A 205 -16.75 -1.79 -1.87
C THR A 205 -16.00 -0.57 -2.33
N LEU A 206 -16.05 0.55 -1.60
CA LEU A 206 -15.28 1.75 -1.88
C LEU A 206 -13.77 1.46 -1.86
N ILE A 207 -13.29 0.82 -0.79
CA ILE A 207 -11.87 0.46 -0.66
C ILE A 207 -11.45 -0.46 -1.81
N CYS A 208 -12.19 -1.55 -2.07
CA CYS A 208 -11.89 -2.45 -3.17
C CYS A 208 -11.83 -1.72 -4.51
N PHE A 209 -12.80 -0.86 -4.79
CA PHE A 209 -12.86 -0.08 -6.03
C PHE A 209 -11.64 0.83 -6.22
N LEU A 210 -11.17 1.45 -5.14
CA LEU A 210 -10.01 2.36 -5.18
C LEU A 210 -8.67 1.63 -5.24
N LEU A 211 -8.56 0.41 -4.69
CA LEU A 211 -7.31 -0.36 -4.69
C LEU A 211 -7.05 -1.10 -6.01
N ILE A 212 -8.11 -1.58 -6.69
CA ILE A 212 -7.98 -2.37 -7.92
C ILE A 212 -7.14 -1.68 -9.00
N PRO A 213 -7.34 -0.39 -9.34
CA PRO A 213 -6.54 0.29 -10.36
C PRO A 213 -5.03 0.25 -10.04
N TYR A 214 -4.65 0.51 -8.80
CA TYR A 214 -3.25 0.49 -8.38
C TYR A 214 -2.67 -0.93 -8.37
N ALA A 215 -3.47 -1.94 -8.01
CA ALA A 215 -3.07 -3.34 -8.09
C ALA A 215 -2.78 -3.76 -9.55
N VAL A 216 -3.58 -3.28 -10.51
CA VAL A 216 -3.34 -3.51 -11.95
C VAL A 216 -2.07 -2.81 -12.41
N LEU A 217 -1.91 -1.51 -12.09
CA LEU A 217 -0.75 -0.72 -12.51
C LEU A 217 0.58 -1.25 -11.97
N ALA A 218 0.58 -1.78 -10.75
CA ALA A 218 1.77 -2.36 -10.13
C ALA A 218 2.04 -3.81 -10.56
N GLY A 219 1.11 -4.47 -11.27
CA GLY A 219 1.23 -5.87 -11.66
C GLY A 219 1.06 -6.84 -10.49
N VAL A 220 0.28 -6.47 -9.47
CA VAL A 220 0.02 -7.32 -8.30
C VAL A 220 -0.70 -8.61 -8.69
N PHE A 221 -1.66 -8.53 -9.62
CA PHE A 221 -2.43 -9.68 -10.07
C PHE A 221 -1.60 -10.74 -10.81
N THR A 222 -0.49 -10.34 -11.42
CA THR A 222 0.40 -11.27 -12.13
C THR A 222 1.46 -11.88 -11.23
N ASN A 223 1.91 -11.15 -10.21
CA ASN A 223 3.07 -11.55 -9.42
C ASN A 223 2.70 -11.97 -7.99
N GLU A 224 1.68 -11.35 -7.38
CA GLU A 224 1.37 -11.51 -5.95
C GLU A 224 -0.14 -11.56 -5.66
N LEU A 225 -0.90 -12.29 -6.47
CA LEU A 225 -2.36 -12.41 -6.33
C LEU A 225 -2.78 -12.88 -4.93
N MET A 226 -2.06 -13.86 -4.36
CA MET A 226 -2.39 -14.41 -3.05
C MET A 226 -2.19 -13.40 -1.91
N SER A 227 -1.13 -12.59 -2.01
CA SER A 227 -0.86 -11.51 -1.05
C SER A 227 -1.96 -10.45 -1.10
N PHE A 228 -2.44 -10.11 -2.31
CA PHE A 228 -3.55 -9.18 -2.48
C PHE A 228 -4.87 -9.71 -1.92
N PHE A 229 -5.17 -10.99 -2.17
CA PHE A 229 -6.35 -11.62 -1.59
C PHE A 229 -6.30 -11.61 -0.06
N THR A 230 -5.14 -11.94 0.51
CA THR A 230 -4.93 -11.88 1.97
C THR A 230 -5.14 -10.47 2.51
N LEU A 231 -4.66 -9.45 1.82
CA LEU A 231 -4.90 -8.05 2.17
C LEU A 231 -6.41 -7.72 2.18
N MET A 232 -7.16 -8.16 1.15
CA MET A 232 -8.61 -7.94 1.09
C MET A 232 -9.35 -8.60 2.27
N VAL A 233 -8.97 -9.82 2.63
CA VAL A 233 -9.53 -10.53 3.80
C VAL A 233 -9.21 -9.78 5.09
N LEU A 234 -7.97 -9.30 5.25
CA LEU A 234 -7.57 -8.52 6.43
C LEU A 234 -8.35 -7.20 6.53
N ILE A 235 -8.55 -6.48 5.43
CA ILE A 235 -9.36 -5.26 5.38
C ILE A 235 -10.80 -5.57 5.80
N PHE A 236 -11.39 -6.64 5.26
CA PHE A 236 -12.74 -7.09 5.62
C PHE A 236 -12.85 -7.34 7.12
N LEU A 237 -11.94 -8.13 7.69
CA LEU A 237 -11.93 -8.45 9.12
C LEU A 237 -11.70 -7.20 9.98
N TYR A 238 -10.86 -6.28 9.54
CA TYR A 238 -10.58 -5.04 10.26
C TYR A 238 -11.81 -4.12 10.34
N ILE A 239 -12.49 -3.90 9.21
CA ILE A 239 -13.73 -3.12 9.18
C ILE A 239 -14.82 -3.81 10.02
N PHE A 240 -14.91 -5.14 9.93
CA PHE A 240 -15.88 -5.93 10.70
C PHE A 240 -15.63 -5.82 12.21
N LEU A 241 -14.36 -5.87 12.64
CA LEU A 241 -13.97 -5.72 14.05
C LEU A 241 -14.42 -4.35 14.60
N TRP A 242 -14.00 -3.28 13.94
CA TRP A 242 -14.36 -1.92 14.38
C TRP A 242 -15.87 -1.70 14.31
N GLY A 243 -16.48 -2.16 13.26
CA GLY A 243 -17.93 -2.09 13.14
C GLY A 243 -18.66 -2.84 14.24
N SER A 244 -18.20 -4.02 14.63
CA SER A 244 -18.77 -4.76 15.76
C SER A 244 -18.64 -4.00 17.06
N ILE A 245 -17.50 -3.36 17.33
CA ILE A 245 -17.31 -2.51 18.51
C ILE A 245 -18.36 -1.39 18.53
N PHE A 246 -18.53 -0.67 17.42
CA PHE A 246 -19.51 0.42 17.36
C PHE A 246 -20.94 -0.07 17.40
N TYR A 247 -21.24 -1.25 16.89
CA TYR A 247 -22.55 -1.87 17.02
C TYR A 247 -22.91 -2.16 18.48
N PHE A 248 -21.96 -2.60 19.29
CA PHE A 248 -22.18 -2.86 20.72
C PHE A 248 -22.31 -1.59 21.57
N ILE A 249 -21.78 -0.47 21.12
CA ILE A 249 -21.85 0.81 21.82
C ILE A 249 -23.21 1.50 21.57
N ASN A 250 -23.85 1.29 20.38
CA ASN A 250 -25.16 1.83 20.00
C ASN A 250 -26.33 0.94 20.45
#